data_8fda050b73417b0c8e9bc4905ddbcb61
#
_entry.id   8fda050b73417b0c8e9bc4905ddbcb61
#
_cell.length_a   1.000
_cell.length_b   1.000
_cell.length_c   1.000
_cell.angle_alpha   90.00
_cell.angle_beta   90.00
_cell.angle_gamma   90.00
#
_symmetry.space_group_name_H-M   'P 1'
#
loop_
_entity.id
_entity.type
_entity.pdbx_description
1 polymer ?
#
loop_
_entity_poly.entity_id
_entity_poly.type
_entity_poly.pdbx_seq_one_letter_code
_entity_poly.pdbx_strand_id
1 'polypeptide(L)'
;IEAFYDGLRKACEKWSVDVVGGDTTASYTGLAISITCIGEAKKEDIVYRNGANETDLICVTGDLGAAYMGLQLLEREKSVFYQQVDAMNKKLQEAHKAGNTKLVEHLQQEARKLNDFQPDFAGKEYLLQRQLKPEARGDVINLLRENNIHPTAMMDISDGLSSELLHICKQSHCGCRVYEKNIPIDYQTAVMAEELNMNVTTCAMNGGDDYELLFTCPIGDHDKLDALESKGIKQIG
;
A
#
# COMPACT_ATOMS: atom_id res chain seq x y z
N ILE A 1 14.48 14.81 -9.93
CA ILE A 1 14.39 14.01 -11.19
C ILE A 1 15.39 12.86 -11.14
N GLU A 2 16.68 13.10 -10.86
CA GLU A 2 17.72 12.05 -10.80
C GLU A 2 17.35 10.91 -9.87
N ALA A 3 16.97 11.19 -8.61
CA ALA A 3 16.57 10.17 -7.65
C ALA A 3 15.34 9.35 -8.11
N PHE A 4 14.42 9.95 -8.87
CA PHE A 4 13.30 9.23 -9.47
C PHE A 4 13.79 8.22 -10.52
N TYR A 5 14.67 8.65 -11.44
CA TYR A 5 15.21 7.73 -12.44
C TYR A 5 16.12 6.66 -11.85
N ASP A 6 16.83 6.95 -10.75
CA ASP A 6 17.58 5.94 -10.01
C ASP A 6 16.66 4.88 -9.39
N GLY A 7 15.52 5.30 -8.84
CA GLY A 7 14.49 4.38 -8.34
C GLY A 7 13.89 3.53 -9.46
N LEU A 8 13.54 4.14 -10.58
CA LEU A 8 13.02 3.46 -11.76
C LEU A 8 13.99 2.39 -12.28
N ARG A 9 15.27 2.73 -12.42
CA ARG A 9 16.32 1.78 -12.84
C ARG A 9 16.41 0.59 -11.89
N LYS A 10 16.45 0.82 -10.57
CA LYS A 10 16.49 -0.25 -9.56
C LYS A 10 15.27 -1.17 -9.64
N ALA A 11 14.09 -0.61 -9.87
CA ALA A 11 12.88 -1.40 -10.06
C ALA A 11 12.97 -2.25 -11.34
N CYS A 12 13.42 -1.66 -12.43
CA CYS A 12 13.60 -2.37 -13.71
C CYS A 12 14.62 -3.51 -13.60
N GLU A 13 15.75 -3.28 -12.93
CA GLU A 13 16.76 -4.31 -12.66
C GLU A 13 16.17 -5.45 -11.80
N LYS A 14 15.42 -5.10 -10.74
CA LYS A 14 14.80 -6.09 -9.84
C LYS A 14 13.79 -6.99 -10.55
N TRP A 15 12.99 -6.40 -11.43
CA TRP A 15 11.85 -7.08 -12.08
C TRP A 15 12.15 -7.51 -13.52
N SER A 16 13.40 -7.35 -14.00
CA SER A 16 13.82 -7.67 -15.37
C SER A 16 12.92 -7.01 -16.42
N VAL A 17 12.69 -5.72 -16.26
CA VAL A 17 11.90 -4.87 -17.16
C VAL A 17 12.82 -3.84 -17.81
N ASP A 18 12.64 -3.58 -19.10
CA ASP A 18 13.40 -2.56 -19.83
C ASP A 18 12.63 -1.23 -19.94
N VAL A 19 13.33 -0.13 -19.75
CA VAL A 19 12.79 1.20 -20.06
C VAL A 19 12.95 1.44 -21.56
N VAL A 20 11.85 1.45 -22.29
CA VAL A 20 11.85 1.57 -23.76
C VAL A 20 11.59 2.99 -24.25
N GLY A 21 11.22 3.90 -23.37
CA GLY A 21 10.98 5.31 -23.71
C GLY A 21 10.43 6.12 -22.56
N GLY A 22 10.27 7.39 -22.79
CA GLY A 22 9.70 8.34 -21.83
C GLY A 22 9.92 9.77 -22.28
N ASP A 23 9.22 10.69 -21.63
CA ASP A 23 9.37 12.13 -21.81
C ASP A 23 9.29 12.84 -20.46
N THR A 24 9.97 13.97 -20.35
CA THR A 24 9.95 14.81 -19.16
C THR A 24 9.64 16.25 -19.59
N THR A 25 8.54 16.77 -19.11
CA THR A 25 8.08 18.12 -19.44
C THR A 25 7.73 18.92 -18.19
N ALA A 26 7.63 20.22 -18.32
CA ALA A 26 7.25 21.10 -17.23
C ALA A 26 5.76 20.97 -16.89
N SER A 27 5.44 21.01 -15.59
CA SER A 27 4.06 21.05 -15.09
C SER A 27 3.84 22.32 -14.27
N TYR A 28 2.70 22.97 -14.45
CA TYR A 28 2.30 24.16 -13.69
C TYR A 28 1.65 23.82 -12.34
N THR A 29 1.19 22.59 -12.14
CA THR A 29 0.37 22.21 -10.99
C THR A 29 1.05 21.25 -10.01
N GLY A 30 2.28 20.85 -10.29
CA GLY A 30 3.04 19.92 -9.44
C GLY A 30 3.59 18.72 -10.20
N LEU A 31 4.08 17.74 -9.49
CA LEU A 31 4.63 16.51 -10.07
C LEU A 31 3.50 15.58 -10.53
N ALA A 32 3.51 15.21 -11.80
CA ALA A 32 2.66 14.18 -12.38
C ALA A 32 3.54 13.10 -13.01
N ILE A 33 3.28 11.83 -12.67
CA ILE A 33 4.00 10.67 -13.19
C ILE A 33 2.98 9.74 -13.84
N SER A 34 3.24 9.36 -15.10
CA SER A 34 2.46 8.35 -15.81
C SER A 34 3.39 7.26 -16.32
N ILE A 35 3.10 6.01 -15.96
CA ILE A 35 3.90 4.86 -16.37
C ILE A 35 3.01 3.91 -17.18
N THR A 36 3.47 3.53 -18.37
CA THR A 36 2.84 2.51 -19.18
C THR A 36 3.73 1.28 -19.21
N CYS A 37 3.19 0.13 -18.79
CA CYS A 37 3.86 -1.17 -18.88
C CYS A 37 3.28 -1.95 -20.05
N ILE A 38 4.17 -2.55 -20.87
CA ILE A 38 3.80 -3.42 -21.98
C ILE A 38 4.44 -4.78 -21.73
N GLY A 39 3.65 -5.84 -21.84
CA GLY A 39 4.11 -7.21 -21.65
C GLY A 39 3.49 -8.16 -22.66
N GLU A 40 4.06 -9.36 -22.74
CA GLU A 40 3.56 -10.46 -23.57
C GLU A 40 3.36 -11.70 -22.70
N ALA A 41 2.22 -12.36 -22.87
CA ALA A 41 1.92 -13.62 -22.19
C ALA A 41 1.15 -14.54 -23.12
N LYS A 42 1.23 -15.87 -22.89
CA LYS A 42 0.36 -16.81 -23.57
C LYS A 42 -1.08 -16.60 -23.10
N LYS A 43 -2.03 -16.78 -24.01
CA LYS A 43 -3.44 -16.55 -23.71
C LYS A 43 -3.96 -17.42 -22.55
N GLU A 44 -3.47 -18.64 -22.44
CA GLU A 44 -3.81 -19.57 -21.36
C GLU A 44 -3.24 -19.17 -19.99
N ASP A 45 -2.20 -18.33 -19.97
CA ASP A 45 -1.57 -17.85 -18.72
C ASP A 45 -2.22 -16.55 -18.20
N ILE A 46 -3.13 -15.96 -18.98
CA ILE A 46 -3.79 -14.70 -18.59
C ILE A 46 -4.97 -15.00 -17.67
N VAL A 47 -4.94 -14.49 -16.47
CA VAL A 47 -6.07 -14.55 -15.52
C VAL A 47 -6.78 -13.20 -15.49
N TYR A 48 -8.08 -13.22 -15.73
CA TYR A 48 -8.92 -12.03 -15.72
C TYR A 48 -9.60 -11.86 -14.36
N ARG A 49 -10.17 -10.68 -14.11
CA ARG A 49 -11.00 -10.45 -12.91
C ARG A 49 -12.43 -10.99 -13.03
N ASN A 50 -12.79 -11.58 -14.20
CA ASN A 50 -14.06 -12.21 -14.48
C ASN A 50 -13.84 -13.71 -14.75
N GLY A 51 -14.32 -14.57 -13.92
CA GLY A 51 -14.12 -16.03 -14.11
C GLY A 51 -14.30 -16.80 -12.81
N ALA A 52 -14.56 -16.09 -11.72
CA ALA A 52 -14.91 -16.72 -10.45
C ALA A 52 -16.23 -17.48 -10.59
N ASN A 53 -16.28 -18.67 -10.01
CA ASN A 53 -17.45 -19.54 -10.02
C ASN A 53 -18.04 -19.69 -8.61
N GLU A 54 -19.26 -20.15 -8.53
CA GLU A 54 -19.86 -20.59 -7.27
C GLU A 54 -18.99 -21.67 -6.62
N THR A 55 -18.79 -21.58 -5.31
CA THR A 55 -17.93 -22.48 -4.53
C THR A 55 -16.43 -22.34 -4.73
N ASP A 56 -15.96 -21.38 -5.52
CA ASP A 56 -14.53 -21.07 -5.56
C ASP A 56 -14.05 -20.56 -4.21
N LEU A 57 -12.84 -20.93 -3.85
CA LEU A 57 -12.13 -20.40 -2.70
C LEU A 57 -11.66 -18.97 -2.99
N ILE A 58 -11.73 -18.10 -2.01
CA ILE A 58 -11.20 -16.75 -2.11
C ILE A 58 -9.87 -16.69 -1.36
N CYS A 59 -8.82 -16.29 -2.04
CA CYS A 59 -7.47 -16.24 -1.52
C CYS A 59 -6.87 -14.86 -1.65
N VAL A 60 -6.04 -14.49 -0.69
CA VAL A 60 -5.20 -13.29 -0.74
C VAL A 60 -3.75 -13.65 -0.47
N THR A 61 -2.84 -12.81 -0.95
CA THR A 61 -1.42 -12.90 -0.63
C THR A 61 -1.05 -11.95 0.50
N GLY A 62 0.04 -12.25 1.20
CA GLY A 62 0.61 -11.39 2.25
C GLY A 62 -0.36 -11.10 3.39
N ASP A 63 -0.36 -9.88 3.85
CA ASP A 63 -1.27 -9.31 4.84
C ASP A 63 -1.80 -7.95 4.37
N LEU A 64 -2.89 -7.51 4.98
CA LEU A 64 -3.68 -6.37 4.52
C LEU A 64 -3.77 -5.26 5.57
N GLY A 65 -3.89 -4.03 5.08
CA GLY A 65 -4.06 -2.83 5.88
C GLY A 65 -2.75 -2.22 6.39
N ALA A 66 -1.61 -2.86 6.17
CA ALA A 66 -0.31 -2.36 6.61
C ALA A 66 0.09 -1.09 5.87
N ALA A 67 -0.16 -1.03 4.57
CA ALA A 67 0.11 0.16 3.77
C ALA A 67 -0.71 1.35 4.25
N TYR A 68 -2.00 1.15 4.47
CA TYR A 68 -2.88 2.19 5.00
C TYR A 68 -2.43 2.68 6.39
N MET A 69 -2.00 1.79 7.29
CA MET A 69 -1.45 2.20 8.58
C MET A 69 -0.14 2.99 8.43
N GLY A 70 0.69 2.64 7.47
CA GLY A 70 1.88 3.42 7.09
C GLY A 70 1.53 4.83 6.63
N LEU A 71 0.49 4.97 5.79
CA LEU A 71 -0.02 6.28 5.37
C LEU A 71 -0.53 7.10 6.56
N GLN A 72 -1.35 6.50 7.43
CA GLN A 72 -1.88 7.18 8.61
C GLN A 72 -0.77 7.65 9.55
N LEU A 73 0.29 6.85 9.72
CA LEU A 73 1.48 7.24 10.47
C LEU A 73 2.15 8.48 9.86
N LEU A 74 2.39 8.48 8.55
CA LEU A 74 3.01 9.60 7.84
C LEU A 74 2.16 10.87 7.92
N GLU A 75 0.85 10.77 7.76
CA GLU A 75 -0.07 11.91 7.86
C GLU A 75 -0.16 12.45 9.30
N ARG A 76 -0.10 11.58 10.31
CA ARG A 76 -0.01 12.00 11.71
C ARG A 76 1.25 12.83 11.98
N GLU A 77 2.41 12.33 11.60
CA GLU A 77 3.68 13.03 11.81
C GLU A 77 3.73 14.37 11.06
N LYS A 78 3.23 14.38 9.83
CA LYS A 78 3.06 15.61 9.05
C LYS A 78 2.13 16.62 9.75
N SER A 79 1.02 16.17 10.28
CA SER A 79 0.07 17.01 11.04
C SER A 79 0.72 17.61 12.29
N VAL A 80 1.46 16.81 13.05
CA VAL A 80 2.21 17.27 14.23
C VAL A 80 3.23 18.35 13.84
N PHE A 81 3.97 18.14 12.77
CA PHE A 81 4.92 19.12 12.25
C PHE A 81 4.24 20.45 11.90
N TYR A 82 3.15 20.41 11.12
CA TYR A 82 2.44 21.64 10.76
C TYR A 82 1.85 22.37 11.96
N GLN A 83 1.31 21.66 12.95
CA GLN A 83 0.83 22.29 14.18
C GLN A 83 1.95 23.01 14.94
N GLN A 84 3.16 22.46 14.98
CA GLN A 84 4.33 23.11 15.58
C GLN A 84 4.74 24.36 14.80
N VAL A 85 4.76 24.29 13.47
CA VAL A 85 5.07 25.43 12.59
C VAL A 85 4.02 26.56 12.77
N ASP A 86 2.74 26.22 12.79
CA ASP A 86 1.67 27.21 12.98
C ASP A 86 1.72 27.86 14.36
N ALA A 87 1.97 27.09 15.41
CA ALA A 87 2.16 27.62 16.77
C ALA A 87 3.36 28.57 16.84
N MET A 88 4.46 28.23 16.18
CA MET A 88 5.66 29.08 16.10
C MET A 88 5.37 30.37 15.34
N ASN A 89 4.69 30.30 14.20
CA ASN A 89 4.32 31.46 13.41
C ASN A 89 3.40 32.42 14.19
N LYS A 90 2.44 31.91 14.96
CA LYS A 90 1.61 32.73 15.85
C LYS A 90 2.44 33.49 16.89
N LYS A 91 3.35 32.81 17.60
CA LYS A 91 4.26 33.43 18.58
C LYS A 91 5.12 34.52 17.95
N LEU A 92 5.66 34.26 16.73
CA LEU A 92 6.44 35.27 15.99
C LEU A 92 5.62 36.51 15.66
N GLN A 93 4.38 36.33 15.18
CA GLN A 93 3.47 37.42 14.86
C GLN A 93 3.15 38.28 16.12
N GLU A 94 2.89 37.63 17.26
CA GLU A 94 2.62 38.31 18.53
C GLU A 94 3.85 39.10 19.00
N ALA A 95 5.05 38.50 18.94
CA ALA A 95 6.30 39.16 19.28
C ALA A 95 6.59 40.38 18.39
N HIS A 96 6.32 40.29 17.09
CA HIS A 96 6.43 41.41 16.15
C HIS A 96 5.45 42.54 16.51
N LYS A 97 4.19 42.20 16.78
CA LYS A 97 3.17 43.20 17.18
C LYS A 97 3.54 43.90 18.49
N ALA A 98 4.17 43.18 19.39
CA ALA A 98 4.64 43.73 20.70
C ALA A 98 5.96 44.52 20.59
N GLY A 99 6.59 44.59 19.43
CA GLY A 99 7.87 45.30 19.22
C GLY A 99 9.06 44.63 19.94
N ASN A 100 8.93 43.37 20.38
CA ASN A 100 9.96 42.72 21.18
C ASN A 100 11.00 42.04 20.27
N THR A 101 11.98 42.79 19.81
CA THR A 101 13.03 42.35 18.88
C THR A 101 13.83 41.17 19.41
N LYS A 102 14.17 41.14 20.71
CA LYS A 102 14.93 40.02 21.29
C LYS A 102 14.15 38.72 21.29
N LEU A 103 12.85 38.80 21.55
CA LEU A 103 11.98 37.62 21.48
C LEU A 103 11.82 37.12 20.04
N VAL A 104 11.73 38.03 19.08
CA VAL A 104 11.67 37.70 17.65
C VAL A 104 12.93 36.94 17.20
N GLU A 105 14.12 37.44 17.55
CA GLU A 105 15.40 36.78 17.24
C GLU A 105 15.48 35.36 17.84
N HIS A 106 15.07 35.22 19.10
CA HIS A 106 15.04 33.93 19.79
C HIS A 106 14.08 32.94 19.09
N LEU A 107 12.84 33.35 18.78
CA LEU A 107 11.84 32.51 18.10
C LEU A 107 12.27 32.17 16.70
N GLN A 108 12.98 33.03 15.96
CA GLN A 108 13.54 32.72 14.66
C GLN A 108 14.63 31.64 14.72
N GLN A 109 15.44 31.62 15.79
CA GLN A 109 16.42 30.57 16.01
C GLN A 109 15.74 29.24 16.35
N GLU A 110 14.67 29.25 17.14
CA GLU A 110 13.86 28.05 17.39
C GLU A 110 13.14 27.55 16.12
N ALA A 111 12.59 28.44 15.31
CA ALA A 111 11.96 28.09 14.03
C ALA A 111 12.94 27.41 13.05
N ARG A 112 14.21 27.80 13.05
CA ARG A 112 15.24 27.10 12.26
C ARG A 112 15.46 25.66 12.71
N LYS A 113 15.33 25.36 14.00
CA LYS A 113 15.44 23.99 14.52
C LYS A 113 14.26 23.11 14.10
N LEU A 114 13.08 23.69 13.83
CA LEU A 114 11.95 22.94 13.28
C LEU A 114 12.24 22.40 11.87
N ASN A 115 13.13 23.05 11.10
CA ASN A 115 13.55 22.53 9.80
C ASN A 115 14.37 21.22 9.92
N ASP A 116 14.95 20.96 11.09
CA ASP A 116 15.69 19.74 11.40
C ASP A 116 14.79 18.68 12.07
N PHE A 117 13.47 18.89 12.07
CA PHE A 117 12.51 17.93 12.61
C PHE A 117 12.68 16.58 11.93
N GLN A 118 12.93 15.57 12.74
CA GLN A 118 12.99 14.18 12.30
C GLN A 118 11.87 13.43 13.04
N PRO A 119 10.85 12.94 12.32
CA PRO A 119 9.83 12.09 12.93
C PRO A 119 10.45 10.81 13.46
N ASP A 120 9.94 10.32 14.59
CA ASP A 120 10.38 9.04 15.15
C ASP A 120 9.56 7.91 14.55
N PHE A 121 10.20 7.13 13.70
CA PHE A 121 9.62 5.95 13.07
C PHE A 121 10.18 4.63 13.61
N ALA A 122 10.93 4.67 14.72
CA ALA A 122 11.52 3.47 15.30
C ALA A 122 10.45 2.41 15.61
N GLY A 123 10.67 1.18 15.14
CA GLY A 123 9.74 0.06 15.28
C GLY A 123 8.50 0.13 14.39
N LYS A 124 8.44 1.07 13.43
CA LYS A 124 7.36 1.21 12.46
C LYS A 124 7.83 0.98 11.02
N GLU A 125 9.05 0.46 10.84
CA GLU A 125 9.71 0.31 9.55
C GLU A 125 8.89 -0.57 8.59
N TYR A 126 8.25 -1.61 9.11
CA TYR A 126 7.39 -2.50 8.34
C TYR A 126 6.23 -1.74 7.68
N LEU A 127 5.49 -0.94 8.45
CA LEU A 127 4.34 -0.17 7.95
C LEU A 127 4.76 0.85 6.89
N LEU A 128 5.89 1.52 7.12
CA LEU A 128 6.45 2.47 6.15
C LEU A 128 6.91 1.77 4.88
N GLN A 129 7.52 0.60 4.99
CA GLN A 129 7.94 -0.18 3.83
C GLN A 129 6.72 -0.60 3.00
N ARG A 130 5.64 -1.05 3.64
CA ARG A 130 4.42 -1.46 2.94
C ARG A 130 3.79 -0.30 2.17
N GLN A 131 3.78 0.92 2.74
CA GLN A 131 3.24 2.11 2.07
C GLN A 131 4.18 2.68 1.00
N LEU A 132 5.48 2.80 1.29
CA LEU A 132 6.42 3.54 0.45
C LEU A 132 7.11 2.67 -0.61
N LYS A 133 7.05 1.36 -0.45
CA LYS A 133 7.75 0.41 -1.32
C LYS A 133 6.94 -0.87 -1.53
N PRO A 134 5.74 -0.78 -2.11
CA PRO A 134 4.98 -1.98 -2.45
C PRO A 134 5.77 -2.84 -3.45
N GLU A 135 5.62 -4.16 -3.35
CA GLU A 135 6.34 -5.10 -4.19
C GLU A 135 5.36 -5.91 -5.04
N ALA A 136 5.66 -6.05 -6.35
CA ALA A 136 4.88 -6.90 -7.24
C ALA A 136 5.01 -8.37 -6.83
N ARG A 137 3.89 -9.10 -6.76
CA ARG A 137 3.82 -10.49 -6.28
C ARG A 137 4.07 -11.53 -7.37
N GLY A 138 5.10 -11.31 -8.20
CA GLY A 138 5.56 -12.28 -9.20
C GLY A 138 6.04 -13.61 -8.59
N ASP A 139 6.52 -13.56 -7.34
CA ASP A 139 6.86 -14.75 -6.53
C ASP A 139 5.67 -15.69 -6.39
N VAL A 140 4.49 -15.15 -6.07
CA VAL A 140 3.26 -15.95 -5.91
C VAL A 140 2.76 -16.49 -7.26
N ILE A 141 2.85 -15.72 -8.32
CA ILE A 141 2.47 -16.22 -9.68
C ILE A 141 3.31 -17.44 -10.06
N ASN A 142 4.61 -17.41 -9.80
CA ASN A 142 5.49 -18.55 -10.02
C ASN A 142 5.12 -19.74 -9.12
N LEU A 143 4.86 -19.47 -7.82
CA LEU A 143 4.48 -20.50 -6.86
C LEU A 143 3.17 -21.21 -7.25
N LEU A 144 2.16 -20.47 -7.69
CA LEU A 144 0.89 -21.05 -8.17
C LEU A 144 1.13 -21.93 -9.39
N ARG A 145 1.94 -21.47 -10.37
CA ARG A 145 2.30 -22.22 -11.56
C ARG A 145 3.03 -23.53 -11.24
N GLU A 146 4.03 -23.48 -10.36
CA GLU A 146 4.81 -24.65 -9.91
C GLU A 146 3.95 -25.72 -9.23
N ASN A 147 2.86 -25.32 -8.56
CA ASN A 147 1.92 -26.22 -7.89
C ASN A 147 0.71 -26.60 -8.77
N ASN A 148 0.70 -26.24 -10.06
CA ASN A 148 -0.41 -26.46 -10.97
C ASN A 148 -1.75 -25.94 -10.40
N ILE A 149 -1.72 -24.73 -9.84
CA ILE A 149 -2.90 -24.01 -9.39
C ILE A 149 -3.21 -22.95 -10.44
N HIS A 150 -4.42 -22.95 -10.96
CA HIS A 150 -4.88 -22.02 -11.99
C HIS A 150 -6.03 -21.18 -11.41
N PRO A 151 -5.79 -19.94 -11.00
CA PRO A 151 -6.83 -19.06 -10.52
C PRO A 151 -7.93 -18.86 -11.56
N THR A 152 -9.17 -18.83 -11.12
CA THR A 152 -10.35 -18.57 -11.98
C THR A 152 -10.55 -17.07 -12.21
N ALA A 153 -10.25 -16.24 -11.22
CA ALA A 153 -10.19 -14.79 -11.35
C ALA A 153 -9.05 -14.24 -10.49
N MET A 154 -8.49 -13.09 -10.88
CA MET A 154 -7.40 -12.43 -10.14
C MET A 154 -7.37 -10.94 -10.40
N MET A 155 -7.00 -10.17 -9.38
CA MET A 155 -6.62 -8.77 -9.48
C MET A 155 -5.73 -8.37 -8.28
N ASP A 156 -5.09 -7.21 -8.35
CA ASP A 156 -4.36 -6.61 -7.23
C ASP A 156 -5.32 -5.93 -6.24
N ILE A 157 -4.86 -5.71 -5.02
CA ILE A 157 -5.59 -4.97 -3.98
C ILE A 157 -5.00 -3.57 -3.89
N SER A 158 -5.55 -2.64 -4.66
CA SER A 158 -5.15 -1.23 -4.71
C SER A 158 -6.09 -0.31 -3.94
N ASP A 159 -7.40 -0.53 -4.03
CA ASP A 159 -8.42 0.32 -3.42
C ASP A 159 -9.00 -0.28 -2.12
N GLY A 160 -8.53 -1.45 -1.73
CA GLY A 160 -8.93 -2.21 -0.56
C GLY A 160 -9.71 -3.48 -0.89
N LEU A 161 -9.54 -4.50 -0.06
CA LEU A 161 -10.10 -5.83 -0.28
C LEU A 161 -11.60 -5.81 -0.62
N SER A 162 -12.38 -4.94 0.02
CA SER A 162 -13.83 -4.82 -0.22
C SER A 162 -14.14 -4.39 -1.65
N SER A 163 -13.39 -3.44 -2.19
CA SER A 163 -13.55 -2.92 -3.54
C SER A 163 -13.27 -4.01 -4.57
N GLU A 164 -12.14 -4.68 -4.45
CA GLU A 164 -11.71 -5.70 -5.40
C GLU A 164 -12.60 -6.94 -5.36
N LEU A 165 -13.08 -7.36 -4.19
CA LEU A 165 -14.08 -8.42 -4.07
C LEU A 165 -15.36 -8.06 -4.84
N LEU A 166 -15.85 -6.83 -4.69
CA LEU A 166 -17.03 -6.36 -5.41
C LEU A 166 -16.80 -6.33 -6.93
N HIS A 167 -15.58 -5.98 -7.37
CA HIS A 167 -15.20 -6.02 -8.78
C HIS A 167 -15.24 -7.44 -9.35
N ILE A 168 -14.64 -8.41 -8.67
CA ILE A 168 -14.67 -9.83 -9.08
C ILE A 168 -16.11 -10.33 -9.08
N CYS A 169 -16.87 -10.10 -8.01
CA CYS A 169 -18.26 -10.54 -7.89
C CYS A 169 -19.13 -9.98 -9.03
N LYS A 170 -19.02 -8.68 -9.30
CA LYS A 170 -19.80 -8.01 -10.34
C LYS A 170 -19.48 -8.57 -11.73
N GLN A 171 -18.20 -8.75 -12.03
CA GLN A 171 -17.77 -9.21 -13.35
C GLN A 171 -17.96 -10.71 -13.56
N SER A 172 -17.99 -11.49 -12.48
CA SER A 172 -18.24 -12.93 -12.50
C SER A 172 -19.72 -13.29 -12.26
N HIS A 173 -20.59 -12.30 -12.01
CA HIS A 173 -22.01 -12.47 -11.74
C HIS A 173 -22.31 -13.41 -10.55
N CYS A 174 -21.48 -13.39 -9.52
CA CYS A 174 -21.61 -14.19 -8.32
C CYS A 174 -21.50 -13.32 -7.07
N GLY A 175 -21.89 -13.86 -5.92
CA GLY A 175 -21.65 -13.26 -4.60
C GLY A 175 -20.41 -13.86 -3.95
N CYS A 176 -19.99 -13.29 -2.82
CA CYS A 176 -18.89 -13.86 -2.03
C CYS A 176 -19.24 -13.88 -0.54
N ARG A 177 -18.52 -14.73 0.20
CA ARG A 177 -18.53 -14.76 1.66
C ARG A 177 -17.09 -14.75 2.15
N VAL A 178 -16.75 -13.75 2.94
CA VAL A 178 -15.44 -13.62 3.57
C VAL A 178 -15.55 -13.91 5.07
N TYR A 179 -14.58 -14.62 5.61
CA TYR A 179 -14.48 -14.91 7.04
C TYR A 179 -13.51 -13.94 7.69
N GLU A 180 -14.00 -13.00 8.48
CA GLU A 180 -13.18 -11.96 9.13
C GLU A 180 -11.95 -12.51 9.83
N LYS A 181 -12.11 -13.61 10.57
CA LYS A 181 -11.00 -14.28 11.30
C LYS A 181 -9.87 -14.80 10.41
N ASN A 182 -10.14 -14.95 9.11
CA ASN A 182 -9.18 -15.48 8.15
C ASN A 182 -8.45 -14.35 7.38
N ILE A 183 -8.87 -13.09 7.53
CA ILE A 183 -8.20 -11.95 6.89
C ILE A 183 -6.80 -11.83 7.52
N PRO A 184 -5.74 -11.93 6.74
CA PRO A 184 -4.39 -11.83 7.27
C PRO A 184 -4.08 -10.38 7.65
N ILE A 185 -3.73 -10.16 8.89
CA ILE A 185 -3.36 -8.85 9.44
C ILE A 185 -2.08 -9.02 10.25
N ASP A 186 -1.05 -8.26 9.91
CA ASP A 186 0.20 -8.29 10.67
C ASP A 186 0.02 -7.67 12.07
N TYR A 187 0.81 -8.15 13.03
CA TYR A 187 0.78 -7.65 14.40
C TYR A 187 1.06 -6.14 14.49
N GLN A 188 2.01 -5.62 13.73
CA GLN A 188 2.34 -4.19 13.73
C GLN A 188 1.18 -3.35 13.19
N THR A 189 0.44 -3.87 12.20
CA THR A 189 -0.79 -3.24 11.68
C THR A 189 -1.86 -3.15 12.75
N ALA A 190 -2.06 -4.23 13.51
CA ALA A 190 -3.05 -4.26 14.59
C ALA A 190 -2.67 -3.28 15.73
N VAL A 191 -1.41 -3.27 16.16
CA VAL A 191 -0.92 -2.34 17.18
C VAL A 191 -1.08 -0.89 16.73
N MET A 192 -0.72 -0.56 15.49
CA MET A 192 -0.85 0.80 14.98
C MET A 192 -2.31 1.24 14.86
N ALA A 193 -3.20 0.36 14.45
CA ALA A 193 -4.63 0.64 14.40
C ALA A 193 -5.18 0.94 15.82
N GLU A 194 -4.75 0.19 16.84
CA GLU A 194 -5.09 0.45 18.25
C GLU A 194 -4.56 1.80 18.72
N GLU A 195 -3.28 2.13 18.45
CA GLU A 195 -2.67 3.43 18.75
C GLU A 195 -3.47 4.61 18.15
N LEU A 196 -4.04 4.42 16.96
CA LEU A 196 -4.85 5.42 16.27
C LEU A 196 -6.35 5.34 16.60
N ASN A 197 -6.76 4.43 17.48
CA ASN A 197 -8.15 4.16 17.82
C ASN A 197 -9.01 3.84 16.57
N MET A 198 -8.47 3.02 15.68
CA MET A 198 -9.10 2.58 14.43
C MET A 198 -9.45 1.08 14.50
N ASN A 199 -10.51 0.67 13.82
CA ASN A 199 -10.84 -0.75 13.69
C ASN A 199 -9.95 -1.39 12.62
N VAL A 200 -9.11 -2.34 13.03
CA VAL A 200 -8.11 -2.96 12.15
C VAL A 200 -8.74 -3.74 11.00
N THR A 201 -9.86 -4.43 11.23
CA THR A 201 -10.58 -5.14 10.16
C THR A 201 -11.07 -4.16 9.08
N THR A 202 -11.59 -3.00 9.51
CA THR A 202 -12.00 -1.95 8.58
C THR A 202 -10.79 -1.43 7.78
N CYS A 203 -9.64 -1.27 8.42
CA CYS A 203 -8.41 -0.85 7.76
C CYS A 203 -7.96 -1.88 6.72
N ALA A 204 -7.96 -3.17 7.04
CA ALA A 204 -7.62 -4.25 6.12
C ALA A 204 -8.60 -4.39 4.95
N MET A 205 -9.89 -4.12 5.20
CA MET A 205 -10.93 -4.23 4.17
C MET A 205 -10.99 -3.05 3.20
N ASN A 206 -10.64 -1.83 3.66
CA ASN A 206 -10.90 -0.60 2.91
C ASN A 206 -9.67 0.33 2.82
N GLY A 207 -8.53 -0.07 3.37
CA GLY A 207 -7.35 0.80 3.43
C GLY A 207 -6.70 1.05 2.08
N GLY A 208 -6.61 0.02 1.26
CA GLY A 208 -5.95 0.09 -0.04
C GLY A 208 -4.41 0.17 0.02
N ASP A 209 -3.81 0.38 -1.13
CA ASP A 209 -2.36 0.50 -1.35
C ASP A 209 -1.52 -0.74 -0.93
N ASP A 210 -2.16 -1.88 -0.61
CA ASP A 210 -1.45 -3.09 -0.21
C ASP A 210 -0.73 -3.76 -1.38
N TYR A 211 -1.28 -3.66 -2.61
CA TYR A 211 -0.76 -4.26 -3.85
C TYR A 211 -0.48 -5.77 -3.73
N GLU A 212 -1.20 -6.42 -2.84
CA GLU A 212 -1.27 -7.87 -2.74
C GLU A 212 -2.24 -8.42 -3.81
N LEU A 213 -2.20 -9.72 -4.06
CA LEU A 213 -3.12 -10.34 -5.02
C LEU A 213 -4.35 -10.89 -4.31
N LEU A 214 -5.52 -10.58 -4.86
CA LEU A 214 -6.79 -11.23 -4.58
C LEU A 214 -7.09 -12.17 -5.75
N PHE A 215 -7.37 -13.45 -5.47
CA PHE A 215 -7.71 -14.41 -6.51
C PHE A 215 -8.69 -15.46 -6.02
N THR A 216 -9.34 -16.12 -6.96
CA THR A 216 -10.24 -17.23 -6.70
C THR A 216 -9.71 -18.52 -7.34
N CYS A 217 -9.95 -19.65 -6.69
CA CYS A 217 -9.55 -20.97 -7.17
C CYS A 217 -10.67 -21.98 -6.94
N PRO A 218 -10.77 -23.03 -7.80
CA PRO A 218 -11.70 -24.11 -7.55
C PRO A 218 -11.49 -24.76 -6.17
N ILE A 219 -12.57 -25.16 -5.50
CA ILE A 219 -12.51 -25.81 -4.19
C ILE A 219 -11.64 -27.07 -4.19
N GLY A 220 -11.47 -27.73 -5.33
CA GLY A 220 -10.58 -28.87 -5.47
C GLY A 220 -9.10 -28.57 -5.24
N ASP A 221 -8.68 -27.32 -5.26
CA ASP A 221 -7.31 -26.91 -4.95
C ASP A 221 -7.08 -26.54 -3.48
N HIS A 222 -8.09 -26.76 -2.62
CA HIS A 222 -8.03 -26.43 -1.18
C HIS A 222 -6.75 -26.95 -0.50
N ASP A 223 -6.47 -28.24 -0.61
CA ASP A 223 -5.33 -28.86 0.07
C ASP A 223 -3.98 -28.31 -0.45
N LYS A 224 -3.90 -27.98 -1.75
CA LYS A 224 -2.70 -27.38 -2.32
C LYS A 224 -2.50 -25.97 -1.80
N LEU A 225 -3.57 -25.17 -1.71
CA LEU A 225 -3.54 -23.80 -1.22
C LEU A 225 -3.21 -23.77 0.28
N ASP A 226 -3.76 -24.71 1.04
CA ASP A 226 -3.46 -24.88 2.48
C ASP A 226 -1.98 -25.15 2.72
N ALA A 227 -1.36 -26.00 1.87
CA ALA A 227 0.08 -26.27 1.92
C ALA A 227 0.94 -25.04 1.61
N LEU A 228 0.38 -24.02 0.95
CA LEU A 228 1.04 -22.78 0.61
C LEU A 228 0.78 -21.64 1.60
N GLU A 229 0.02 -21.85 2.66
CA GLU A 229 -0.25 -20.83 3.68
C GLU A 229 1.05 -20.25 4.27
N SER A 230 2.03 -21.11 4.58
CA SER A 230 3.35 -20.69 5.07
C SER A 230 4.17 -19.88 4.05
N LYS A 231 3.74 -19.83 2.80
CA LYS A 231 4.33 -19.04 1.70
C LYS A 231 3.59 -17.73 1.45
N GLY A 232 2.68 -17.37 2.35
CA GLY A 232 1.96 -16.10 2.30
C GLY A 232 0.71 -16.12 1.42
N ILE A 233 0.10 -17.27 1.18
CA ILE A 233 -1.23 -17.39 0.56
C ILE A 233 -2.23 -17.74 1.65
N LYS A 234 -3.32 -16.98 1.76
CA LYS A 234 -4.35 -17.20 2.78
C LYS A 234 -5.73 -17.36 2.15
N GLN A 235 -6.43 -18.44 2.51
CA GLN A 235 -7.84 -18.63 2.16
C GLN A 235 -8.73 -17.84 3.12
N ILE A 236 -9.50 -16.90 2.60
CA ILE A 236 -10.32 -15.99 3.38
C ILE A 236 -11.83 -16.18 3.20
N GLY A 237 -12.23 -16.97 2.22
CA GLY A 237 -13.65 -17.19 1.91
C GLY A 237 -13.89 -18.35 0.96
#